data_ffe85cb652413e5d180e7cf593a374b1
#
_entry.id   ffe85cb652413e5d180e7cf593a374b1
#
_cell.length_a   1.000
_cell.length_b   1.000
_cell.length_c   1.000
_cell.angle_alpha   90.00
_cell.angle_beta   90.00
_cell.angle_gamma   90.00
#
_symmetry.space_group_name_H-M   'P 1'
#
loop_
_entity.id
_entity.type
_entity.pdbx_description
1 polymer ?
#
loop_
_entity_poly.entity_id
_entity_poly.type
_entity_poly.pdbx_seq_one_letter_code
_entity_poly.pdbx_strand_id
1 'polypeptide(L)'
;DVATFMSWGFDPEISSRSPFHGAVYAVVESVCKAVAAGARLSDVRLTLQEYFPKLGTDASRWGLPFAALLGAWHAQHSLRLAAIGGKDSMSGSFNDLDVPPTLVSFALAPGKASLALSPEFKKAGSKISIVQVPRDADCLPDFEKLRQVAATLHHLNEQGALLSLHHVGRVGIAAAVAKMAFGNHFGATITSDLELLGEGYFSFLIEHEVPLSADLAAVELGTTTQEPQLVFNGEISSLEVLRDTWTAPLESIFPTTIETQTSTEVTLTAPNAAPSGRRRSEFPVAKPKVVIASFPGTNSEYDSAKGFREAGAEADILVFRNRNAQQIEESLEALAAQIRASQILMLPGGFSAGDEPDGSAKFIATVIRNSQVADAILDLLNNRDGLILGICNGFQALIKTGLVPYGEIRDATAEAPTLVHNAIGRHISCYARTKVISTLSPWLANQELGQIHRIPVSHGEGKFYASDAVIADLAANRQIATQYCDADGTPSMEIAINPNGSLAAIEGITSPCGRVFGKMGHTERSGAWVAKNIPGFKAQPLFAAGVSYFQ
;
A
#
# COMPACT_ATOMS: atom_id res chain seq x y z
N ASP A 1 3.19 15.58 -11.04
CA ASP A 1 3.69 14.51 -10.17
C ASP A 1 4.26 13.38 -11.01
N VAL A 2 5.37 12.79 -10.57
CA VAL A 2 6.05 11.66 -11.20
C VAL A 2 5.73 10.39 -10.41
N ALA A 3 5.50 9.28 -11.13
CA ALA A 3 5.35 7.95 -10.57
C ALA A 3 6.40 7.01 -11.17
N THR A 4 6.66 5.91 -10.50
CA THR A 4 7.43 4.79 -11.04
C THR A 4 6.48 3.64 -11.31
N PHE A 5 6.43 3.19 -12.56
CA PHE A 5 5.73 1.98 -12.96
C PHE A 5 6.66 0.80 -12.78
N MET A 6 6.20 -0.22 -12.07
CA MET A 6 6.99 -1.40 -11.76
C MET A 6 6.18 -2.66 -12.03
N SER A 7 6.84 -3.65 -12.62
CA SER A 7 6.22 -4.95 -12.91
C SER A 7 7.25 -6.05 -12.97
N TRP A 8 6.80 -7.29 -13.03
CA TRP A 8 7.66 -8.46 -13.15
C TRP A 8 7.04 -9.51 -14.08
N GLY A 9 7.89 -10.38 -14.64
CA GLY A 9 7.50 -11.52 -15.46
C GLY A 9 8.34 -12.74 -15.15
N PHE A 10 7.69 -13.89 -15.11
CA PHE A 10 8.30 -15.21 -14.95
C PHE A 10 7.27 -16.33 -15.17
N ASP A 11 7.62 -17.33 -15.95
CA ASP A 11 6.86 -18.56 -16.10
C ASP A 11 7.73 -19.79 -15.86
N PRO A 12 7.54 -20.51 -14.74
CA PRO A 12 8.38 -21.67 -14.39
C PRO A 12 8.21 -22.84 -15.34
N GLU A 13 7.04 -23.04 -15.95
CA GLU A 13 6.80 -24.18 -16.86
C GLU A 13 7.48 -23.97 -18.20
N ILE A 14 7.40 -22.78 -18.77
CA ILE A 14 8.13 -22.43 -20.00
C ILE A 14 9.63 -22.52 -19.73
N SER A 15 10.09 -21.94 -18.61
CA SER A 15 11.50 -21.93 -18.23
C SER A 15 12.07 -23.33 -18.06
N SER A 16 11.30 -24.26 -17.50
CA SER A 16 11.71 -25.67 -17.33
C SER A 16 11.82 -26.42 -18.65
N ARG A 17 10.98 -26.08 -19.64
CA ARG A 17 11.02 -26.70 -20.97
C ARG A 17 12.08 -26.08 -21.87
N SER A 18 12.21 -24.77 -21.81
CA SER A 18 13.17 -23.99 -22.60
C SER A 18 13.57 -22.72 -21.83
N PRO A 19 14.74 -22.68 -21.19
CA PRO A 19 15.21 -21.47 -20.51
C PRO A 19 15.30 -20.26 -21.43
N PHE A 20 15.59 -20.46 -22.73
CA PHE A 20 15.58 -19.37 -23.74
C PHE A 20 14.19 -18.73 -23.85
N HIS A 21 13.14 -19.54 -24.10
CA HIS A 21 11.78 -19.02 -24.21
C HIS A 21 11.29 -18.48 -22.86
N GLY A 22 11.61 -19.17 -21.74
CA GLY A 22 11.29 -18.68 -20.41
C GLY A 22 11.78 -17.26 -20.16
N ALA A 23 13.01 -16.97 -20.57
CA ALA A 23 13.59 -15.64 -20.43
C ALA A 23 12.96 -14.61 -21.39
N VAL A 24 12.68 -14.99 -22.66
CA VAL A 24 11.95 -14.11 -23.59
C VAL A 24 10.58 -13.74 -23.02
N TYR A 25 9.82 -14.73 -22.58
CA TYR A 25 8.48 -14.52 -22.02
C TYR A 25 8.51 -13.70 -20.73
N ALA A 26 9.49 -13.93 -19.85
CA ALA A 26 9.67 -13.15 -18.63
C ALA A 26 9.90 -11.65 -18.94
N VAL A 27 10.79 -11.35 -19.90
CA VAL A 27 11.04 -9.96 -20.33
C VAL A 27 9.78 -9.35 -20.93
N VAL A 28 9.14 -10.02 -21.87
CA VAL A 28 7.96 -9.49 -22.57
C VAL A 28 6.78 -9.31 -21.60
N GLU A 29 6.54 -10.27 -20.71
CA GLU A 29 5.49 -10.17 -19.71
C GLU A 29 5.68 -8.97 -18.77
N SER A 30 6.90 -8.79 -18.23
CA SER A 30 7.19 -7.63 -17.37
C SER A 30 6.96 -6.31 -18.10
N VAL A 31 7.39 -6.22 -19.36
CA VAL A 31 7.21 -5.03 -20.21
C VAL A 31 5.73 -4.78 -20.50
N CYS A 32 4.97 -5.81 -20.90
CA CYS A 32 3.54 -5.68 -21.16
C CYS A 32 2.75 -5.23 -19.93
N LYS A 33 3.07 -5.76 -18.75
CA LYS A 33 2.46 -5.32 -17.49
C LYS A 33 2.80 -3.87 -17.14
N ALA A 34 4.04 -3.42 -17.38
CA ALA A 34 4.41 -2.02 -17.18
C ALA A 34 3.63 -1.09 -18.13
N VAL A 35 3.51 -1.47 -19.41
CA VAL A 35 2.70 -0.73 -20.40
C VAL A 35 1.23 -0.71 -19.99
N ALA A 36 0.69 -1.84 -19.52
CA ALA A 36 -0.69 -1.92 -19.04
C ALA A 36 -0.94 -1.00 -17.82
N ALA A 37 0.08 -0.78 -16.99
CA ALA A 37 0.01 0.17 -15.88
C ALA A 37 0.13 1.65 -16.30
N GLY A 38 0.46 1.94 -17.58
CA GLY A 38 0.56 3.30 -18.12
C GLY A 38 1.98 3.73 -18.52
N ALA A 39 2.98 2.85 -18.40
CA ALA A 39 4.35 3.18 -18.78
C ALA A 39 4.48 3.38 -20.29
N ARG A 40 5.40 4.28 -20.70
CA ARG A 40 5.85 4.35 -22.07
C ARG A 40 6.95 3.30 -22.30
N LEU A 41 6.80 2.47 -23.32
CA LEU A 41 7.75 1.39 -23.62
C LEU A 41 9.21 1.87 -23.71
N SER A 42 9.49 2.98 -24.39
CA SER A 42 10.85 3.52 -24.56
C SER A 42 11.55 3.90 -23.27
N ASP A 43 10.77 4.18 -22.21
CA ASP A 43 11.28 4.63 -20.92
C ASP A 43 11.52 3.46 -19.95
N VAL A 44 11.12 2.25 -20.36
CA VAL A 44 11.34 1.04 -19.56
C VAL A 44 12.84 0.70 -19.50
N ARG A 45 13.29 0.35 -18.31
CA ARG A 45 14.58 -0.29 -18.03
C ARG A 45 14.34 -1.57 -17.28
N LEU A 46 15.21 -2.54 -17.51
CA LEU A 46 15.08 -3.88 -16.92
C LEU A 46 16.13 -4.12 -15.85
N THR A 47 15.79 -4.93 -14.88
CA THR A 47 16.75 -5.60 -14.00
C THR A 47 16.37 -7.07 -13.90
N LEU A 48 17.37 -7.96 -13.89
CA LEU A 48 17.14 -9.39 -13.99
C LEU A 48 17.57 -10.07 -12.68
N GLN A 49 16.78 -11.03 -12.25
CA GLN A 49 17.14 -11.93 -11.15
C GLN A 49 17.19 -13.36 -11.68
N GLU A 50 18.36 -13.97 -11.60
CA GLU A 50 18.56 -15.33 -12.05
C GLU A 50 18.80 -16.26 -10.87
N TYR A 51 18.24 -17.49 -10.94
CA TYR A 51 18.44 -18.53 -9.95
C TYR A 51 18.44 -19.90 -10.62
N PHE A 52 19.59 -20.60 -10.57
CA PHE A 52 19.79 -21.87 -11.27
C PHE A 52 20.34 -22.92 -10.31
N PRO A 53 20.20 -24.23 -10.65
CA PRO A 53 20.84 -25.32 -9.90
C PRO A 53 22.35 -25.13 -9.81
N LYS A 54 23.01 -25.82 -8.87
CA LYS A 54 24.47 -25.87 -8.82
C LYS A 54 25.02 -26.42 -10.13
N LEU A 55 25.88 -25.66 -10.79
CA LEU A 55 26.38 -25.97 -12.13
C LEU A 55 27.46 -27.08 -12.09
N GLY A 56 28.32 -27.07 -11.11
CA GLY A 56 29.42 -28.02 -11.02
C GLY A 56 30.31 -28.03 -12.26
N THR A 57 30.69 -29.22 -12.72
CA THR A 57 31.49 -29.47 -13.94
C THR A 57 30.64 -29.98 -15.10
N ASP A 58 29.33 -30.05 -14.94
CA ASP A 58 28.40 -30.53 -15.96
C ASP A 58 28.08 -29.41 -16.98
N ALA A 59 28.53 -29.58 -18.22
CA ALA A 59 28.34 -28.64 -19.29
C ALA A 59 26.83 -28.38 -19.61
N SER A 60 25.98 -29.39 -19.43
CA SER A 60 24.53 -29.23 -19.67
C SER A 60 23.90 -28.29 -18.63
N ARG A 61 24.35 -28.32 -17.39
CA ARG A 61 23.90 -27.39 -16.34
C ARG A 61 24.34 -25.94 -16.62
N TRP A 62 25.54 -25.74 -17.21
CA TRP A 62 25.99 -24.43 -17.68
C TRP A 62 25.19 -23.91 -18.88
N GLY A 63 24.63 -24.82 -19.67
CA GLY A 63 23.75 -24.48 -20.78
C GLY A 63 22.43 -23.81 -20.35
N LEU A 64 21.93 -24.07 -19.13
CA LEU A 64 20.68 -23.52 -18.64
C LEU A 64 20.74 -21.98 -18.47
N PRO A 65 21.65 -21.40 -17.66
CA PRO A 65 21.77 -19.95 -17.55
C PRO A 65 22.20 -19.31 -18.87
N PHE A 66 23.05 -19.97 -19.66
CA PHE A 66 23.46 -19.44 -20.97
C PHE A 66 22.27 -19.30 -21.94
N ALA A 67 21.39 -20.30 -22.01
CA ALA A 67 20.19 -20.25 -22.83
C ALA A 67 19.22 -19.15 -22.34
N ALA A 68 19.03 -19.00 -21.02
CA ALA A 68 18.21 -17.95 -20.45
C ALA A 68 18.78 -16.55 -20.78
N LEU A 69 20.10 -16.37 -20.64
CA LEU A 69 20.78 -15.12 -20.98
C LEU A 69 20.59 -14.76 -22.47
N LEU A 70 20.71 -15.73 -23.39
CA LEU A 70 20.47 -15.52 -24.81
C LEU A 70 19.02 -15.11 -25.08
N GLY A 71 18.05 -15.72 -24.39
CA GLY A 71 16.63 -15.34 -24.50
C GLY A 71 16.38 -13.91 -24.00
N ALA A 72 16.91 -13.55 -22.84
CA ALA A 72 16.82 -12.21 -22.30
C ALA A 72 17.49 -11.17 -23.23
N TRP A 73 18.66 -11.49 -23.77
CA TRP A 73 19.35 -10.63 -24.74
C TRP A 73 18.52 -10.45 -26.00
N HIS A 74 17.97 -11.53 -26.56
CA HIS A 74 17.14 -11.49 -27.74
C HIS A 74 15.92 -10.58 -27.57
N ALA A 75 15.21 -10.71 -26.46
CA ALA A 75 14.04 -9.88 -26.14
C ALA A 75 14.43 -8.40 -25.96
N GLN A 76 15.50 -8.11 -25.21
CA GLN A 76 15.99 -6.75 -25.01
C GLN A 76 16.38 -6.09 -26.34
N HIS A 77 17.14 -6.78 -27.17
CA HIS A 77 17.56 -6.27 -28.46
C HIS A 77 16.37 -6.01 -29.39
N SER A 78 15.42 -6.93 -29.48
CA SER A 78 14.22 -6.82 -30.31
C SER A 78 13.27 -5.71 -29.84
N LEU A 79 13.12 -5.53 -28.52
CA LEU A 79 12.32 -4.45 -27.92
C LEU A 79 13.07 -3.12 -27.85
N ARG A 80 14.39 -3.10 -28.13
CA ARG A 80 15.28 -1.93 -27.99
C ARG A 80 15.31 -1.38 -26.55
N LEU A 81 15.34 -2.28 -25.58
CA LEU A 81 15.41 -1.97 -24.16
C LEU A 81 16.77 -2.35 -23.59
N ALA A 82 17.15 -1.70 -22.49
CA ALA A 82 18.38 -2.02 -21.77
C ALA A 82 18.07 -2.55 -20.39
N ALA A 83 18.81 -3.60 -19.97
CA ALA A 83 18.91 -3.94 -18.56
C ALA A 83 19.99 -3.08 -17.90
N ILE A 84 19.70 -2.57 -16.71
CA ILE A 84 20.65 -1.78 -15.92
C ILE A 84 21.60 -2.66 -15.10
N GLY A 85 21.26 -3.95 -14.97
CA GLY A 85 22.01 -4.95 -14.20
C GLY A 85 21.11 -6.07 -13.78
N GLY A 86 21.58 -6.81 -12.80
CA GLY A 86 20.85 -7.93 -12.22
C GLY A 86 21.66 -8.61 -11.14
N LYS A 87 21.15 -9.74 -10.68
CA LYS A 87 21.80 -10.61 -9.71
C LYS A 87 21.56 -12.06 -10.10
N ASP A 88 22.60 -12.83 -10.17
CA ASP A 88 22.53 -14.26 -10.46
C ASP A 88 22.95 -15.11 -9.24
N SER A 89 22.44 -16.33 -9.18
CA SER A 89 22.80 -17.32 -8.20
C SER A 89 22.73 -18.72 -8.78
N MET A 90 23.82 -19.48 -8.63
CA MET A 90 23.95 -20.86 -9.11
C MET A 90 23.98 -21.83 -7.92
N SER A 91 23.17 -21.58 -6.90
CA SER A 91 23.12 -22.36 -5.65
C SER A 91 21.77 -23.03 -5.39
N GLY A 92 20.90 -23.10 -6.40
CA GLY A 92 19.54 -23.60 -6.29
C GLY A 92 19.43 -25.14 -6.29
N SER A 93 20.34 -25.83 -5.62
CA SER A 93 20.27 -27.29 -5.40
C SER A 93 20.29 -27.59 -3.91
N PHE A 94 19.36 -28.41 -3.45
CA PHE A 94 19.31 -28.89 -2.08
C PHE A 94 18.96 -30.39 -2.09
N ASN A 95 19.91 -31.22 -1.67
CA ASN A 95 19.85 -32.67 -1.85
C ASN A 95 19.57 -33.05 -3.31
N ASP A 96 18.47 -33.78 -3.55
CA ASP A 96 18.04 -34.22 -4.87
C ASP A 96 17.08 -33.23 -5.56
N LEU A 97 16.83 -32.07 -4.94
CA LEU A 97 15.97 -31.02 -5.49
C LEU A 97 16.79 -29.95 -6.18
N ASP A 98 16.47 -29.70 -7.43
CA ASP A 98 16.95 -28.56 -8.19
C ASP A 98 15.80 -27.56 -8.39
N VAL A 99 16.09 -26.27 -8.23
CA VAL A 99 15.13 -25.24 -8.66
C VAL A 99 14.95 -25.31 -10.18
N PRO A 100 13.77 -25.00 -10.71
CA PRO A 100 13.62 -24.82 -12.15
C PRO A 100 14.52 -23.68 -12.63
N PRO A 101 15.04 -23.74 -13.87
CA PRO A 101 15.76 -22.62 -14.47
C PRO A 101 14.93 -21.34 -14.32
N THR A 102 15.46 -20.37 -13.62
CA THR A 102 14.70 -19.15 -13.26
C THR A 102 15.41 -17.91 -13.77
N LEU A 103 14.74 -17.14 -14.62
CA LEU A 103 15.06 -15.76 -14.92
C LEU A 103 13.80 -14.94 -14.71
N VAL A 104 13.79 -14.11 -13.68
CA VAL A 104 12.73 -13.12 -13.43
C VAL A 104 13.16 -11.79 -14.03
N SER A 105 12.32 -11.20 -14.85
CA SER A 105 12.51 -9.85 -15.37
C SER A 105 11.67 -8.87 -14.55
N PHE A 106 12.29 -7.79 -14.11
CA PHE A 106 11.62 -6.64 -13.54
C PHE A 106 11.72 -5.47 -14.51
N ALA A 107 10.58 -4.87 -14.84
CA ALA A 107 10.48 -3.69 -15.68
C ALA A 107 10.17 -2.46 -14.82
N LEU A 108 10.96 -1.39 -15.01
CA LEU A 108 10.76 -0.10 -14.34
C LEU A 108 10.70 1.00 -15.39
N ALA A 109 9.77 1.95 -15.20
CA ALA A 109 9.73 3.18 -15.99
C ALA A 109 9.27 4.36 -15.12
N PRO A 110 9.92 5.53 -15.22
CA PRO A 110 9.33 6.77 -14.70
C PRO A 110 8.22 7.24 -15.62
N GLY A 111 7.25 7.97 -15.08
CA GLY A 111 6.19 8.56 -15.89
C GLY A 111 5.32 9.51 -15.11
N LYS A 112 4.31 10.07 -15.76
CA LYS A 112 3.34 10.96 -15.12
C LYS A 112 2.37 10.13 -14.27
N ALA A 113 2.19 10.48 -13.01
CA ALA A 113 1.24 9.82 -12.10
C ALA A 113 -0.21 9.87 -12.62
N SER A 114 -0.57 10.92 -13.39
CA SER A 114 -1.87 11.06 -14.03
C SER A 114 -2.17 9.96 -15.06
N LEU A 115 -1.15 9.37 -15.67
CA LEU A 115 -1.27 8.31 -16.67
C LEU A 115 -1.31 6.90 -16.07
N ALA A 116 -1.20 6.76 -14.74
CA ALA A 116 -1.31 5.45 -14.11
C ALA A 116 -2.69 4.84 -14.38
N LEU A 117 -2.70 3.60 -14.87
CA LEU A 117 -3.89 2.77 -15.07
C LEU A 117 -3.88 1.62 -14.06
N SER A 118 -5.05 1.12 -13.74
CA SER A 118 -5.22 -0.12 -13.00
C SER A 118 -6.17 -1.05 -13.74
N PRO A 119 -6.04 -2.37 -13.53
CA PRO A 119 -6.71 -3.35 -14.40
C PRO A 119 -8.21 -3.52 -14.14
N GLU A 120 -8.73 -3.14 -12.96
CA GLU A 120 -10.14 -3.38 -12.62
C GLU A 120 -11.08 -2.57 -13.52
N PHE A 121 -12.26 -3.14 -13.86
CA PHE A 121 -13.31 -2.44 -14.58
C PHE A 121 -13.79 -1.21 -13.81
N LYS A 122 -14.02 -0.10 -14.51
CA LYS A 122 -14.33 1.21 -13.91
C LYS A 122 -15.81 1.49 -13.80
N LYS A 123 -16.61 0.95 -14.71
CA LYS A 123 -18.07 1.20 -14.72
C LYS A 123 -18.81 0.16 -15.54
N ALA A 124 -20.12 0.08 -15.35
CA ALA A 124 -21.00 -0.73 -16.17
C ALA A 124 -21.29 -0.06 -17.52
N GLY A 125 -21.49 -0.88 -18.55
CA GLY A 125 -21.86 -0.44 -19.92
C GLY A 125 -20.68 -0.03 -20.79
N SER A 126 -19.43 -0.13 -20.32
CA SER A 126 -18.24 0.10 -21.13
C SER A 126 -17.93 -1.12 -22.02
N LYS A 127 -17.24 -0.89 -23.11
CA LYS A 127 -16.81 -1.95 -24.04
C LYS A 127 -15.55 -2.65 -23.54
N ILE A 128 -15.46 -3.93 -23.85
CA ILE A 128 -14.28 -4.77 -23.57
C ILE A 128 -13.75 -5.26 -24.92
N SER A 129 -12.51 -4.93 -25.21
CA SER A 129 -11.82 -5.38 -26.44
C SER A 129 -10.49 -6.04 -26.12
N ILE A 130 -10.03 -6.91 -27.02
CA ILE A 130 -8.71 -7.53 -26.95
C ILE A 130 -7.84 -7.13 -28.12
N VAL A 131 -6.58 -6.87 -27.84
CA VAL A 131 -5.51 -6.74 -28.83
C VAL A 131 -4.55 -7.89 -28.67
N GLN A 132 -4.31 -8.66 -29.73
CA GLN A 132 -3.40 -9.80 -29.72
C GLN A 132 -2.17 -9.50 -30.54
N VAL A 133 -0.99 -9.79 -29.98
CA VAL A 133 0.27 -9.78 -30.73
C VAL A 133 0.54 -11.21 -31.20
N PRO A 134 0.71 -11.44 -32.51
CA PRO A 134 0.93 -12.78 -33.05
C PRO A 134 2.28 -13.35 -32.61
N ARG A 135 2.39 -14.67 -32.66
CA ARG A 135 3.62 -15.44 -32.45
C ARG A 135 4.07 -16.03 -33.81
N ASP A 136 5.37 -16.16 -33.99
CA ASP A 136 5.95 -16.87 -35.12
C ASP A 136 5.95 -18.41 -34.92
N ALA A 137 6.54 -19.13 -35.85
CA ALA A 137 6.63 -20.60 -35.81
C ALA A 137 7.49 -21.11 -34.63
N ASP A 138 8.39 -20.30 -34.13
CA ASP A 138 9.25 -20.59 -32.97
C ASP A 138 8.61 -20.13 -31.64
N CYS A 139 7.32 -19.80 -31.65
CA CYS A 139 6.56 -19.29 -30.49
C CYS A 139 7.10 -17.96 -29.91
N LEU A 140 7.87 -17.19 -30.67
CA LEU A 140 8.32 -15.87 -30.27
C LEU A 140 7.29 -14.80 -30.68
N PRO A 141 7.13 -13.72 -29.87
CA PRO A 141 6.21 -12.64 -30.25
C PRO A 141 6.72 -11.87 -31.48
N ASP A 142 5.81 -11.36 -32.28
CA ASP A 142 6.14 -10.31 -33.25
C ASP A 142 6.51 -9.03 -32.47
N PHE A 143 7.81 -8.85 -32.24
CA PHE A 143 8.35 -7.72 -31.48
C PHE A 143 8.08 -6.37 -32.13
N GLU A 144 8.01 -6.29 -33.47
CA GLU A 144 7.68 -5.04 -34.13
C GLU A 144 6.23 -4.66 -33.89
N LYS A 145 5.31 -5.62 -34.03
CA LYS A 145 3.89 -5.41 -33.73
C LYS A 145 3.70 -5.07 -32.25
N LEU A 146 4.41 -5.73 -31.33
CA LEU A 146 4.34 -5.44 -29.90
C LEU A 146 4.75 -3.98 -29.60
N ARG A 147 5.83 -3.50 -30.22
CA ARG A 147 6.26 -2.10 -30.03
C ARG A 147 5.22 -1.12 -30.57
N GLN A 148 4.61 -1.39 -31.71
CA GLN A 148 3.54 -0.57 -32.29
C GLN A 148 2.31 -0.55 -31.40
N VAL A 149 1.85 -1.71 -30.92
CA VAL A 149 0.72 -1.83 -29.98
C VAL A 149 0.99 -1.04 -28.70
N ALA A 150 2.16 -1.22 -28.09
CA ALA A 150 2.54 -0.50 -26.86
C ALA A 150 2.55 1.03 -27.05
N ALA A 151 3.07 1.52 -28.17
CA ALA A 151 3.07 2.94 -28.50
C ALA A 151 1.66 3.50 -28.68
N THR A 152 0.79 2.76 -29.39
CA THR A 152 -0.61 3.17 -29.60
C THR A 152 -1.40 3.15 -28.29
N LEU A 153 -1.24 2.13 -27.45
CA LEU A 153 -1.89 2.05 -26.13
C LEU A 153 -1.46 3.21 -25.23
N HIS A 154 -0.17 3.54 -25.22
CA HIS A 154 0.30 4.69 -24.43
C HIS A 154 -0.31 6.01 -24.94
N HIS A 155 -0.37 6.22 -26.26
CA HIS A 155 -0.99 7.41 -26.86
C HIS A 155 -2.49 7.50 -26.52
N LEU A 156 -3.24 6.41 -26.61
CA LEU A 156 -4.65 6.38 -26.23
C LEU A 156 -4.85 6.69 -24.73
N ASN A 157 -3.93 6.23 -23.88
CA ASN A 157 -3.94 6.58 -22.47
C ASN A 157 -3.69 8.08 -22.24
N GLU A 158 -2.75 8.70 -22.98
CA GLU A 158 -2.52 10.15 -22.92
C GLU A 158 -3.77 10.95 -23.32
N GLN A 159 -4.57 10.41 -24.21
CA GLN A 159 -5.85 11.01 -24.64
C GLN A 159 -7.01 10.74 -23.67
N GLY A 160 -6.81 9.91 -22.64
CA GLY A 160 -7.87 9.50 -21.71
C GLY A 160 -8.90 8.55 -22.34
N ALA A 161 -8.55 7.87 -23.43
CA ALA A 161 -9.43 6.96 -24.15
C ALA A 161 -9.55 5.57 -23.51
N LEU A 162 -8.62 5.21 -22.62
CA LEU A 162 -8.59 3.94 -21.91
C LEU A 162 -9.15 4.11 -20.49
N LEU A 163 -10.11 3.30 -20.09
CA LEU A 163 -10.63 3.23 -18.73
C LEU A 163 -9.78 2.29 -17.88
N SER A 164 -9.54 1.07 -18.38
CA SER A 164 -8.63 0.11 -17.76
C SER A 164 -7.88 -0.70 -18.84
N LEU A 165 -6.75 -1.25 -18.45
CA LEU A 165 -5.88 -2.04 -19.32
C LEU A 165 -5.26 -3.18 -18.52
N HIS A 166 -5.34 -4.41 -19.05
CA HIS A 166 -4.79 -5.61 -18.40
C HIS A 166 -4.02 -6.46 -19.42
N HIS A 167 -2.83 -6.92 -19.03
CA HIS A 167 -2.08 -7.90 -19.80
C HIS A 167 -2.64 -9.31 -19.58
N VAL A 168 -2.98 -9.99 -20.66
CA VAL A 168 -3.39 -11.39 -20.63
C VAL A 168 -2.15 -12.28 -20.62
N GLY A 169 -2.06 -13.12 -19.62
CA GLY A 169 -0.96 -14.06 -19.45
C GLY A 169 -1.37 -15.50 -19.74
N ARG A 170 -0.67 -16.43 -19.12
CA ARG A 170 -0.83 -17.88 -19.25
C ARG A 170 -2.28 -18.39 -19.05
N VAL A 171 -3.02 -17.78 -18.13
CA VAL A 171 -4.35 -18.27 -17.72
C VAL A 171 -5.50 -17.84 -18.65
N GLY A 172 -5.20 -17.13 -19.72
CA GLY A 172 -6.16 -16.83 -20.78
C GLY A 172 -7.11 -15.67 -20.50
N ILE A 173 -7.98 -15.43 -21.48
CA ILE A 173 -8.89 -14.29 -21.56
C ILE A 173 -9.92 -14.34 -20.43
N ALA A 174 -10.55 -15.49 -20.18
CA ALA A 174 -11.60 -15.61 -19.17
C ALA A 174 -11.08 -15.28 -17.76
N ALA A 175 -9.90 -15.79 -17.39
CA ALA A 175 -9.31 -15.50 -16.09
C ALA A 175 -8.84 -14.04 -15.99
N ALA A 176 -8.37 -13.42 -17.08
CA ALA A 176 -8.01 -12.02 -17.11
C ALA A 176 -9.26 -11.12 -16.92
N VAL A 177 -10.37 -11.41 -17.61
CA VAL A 177 -11.67 -10.74 -17.41
C VAL A 177 -12.15 -10.89 -15.97
N ALA A 178 -12.05 -12.09 -15.38
CA ALA A 178 -12.44 -12.32 -13.98
C ALA A 178 -11.62 -11.44 -13.02
N LYS A 179 -10.30 -11.35 -13.20
CA LYS A 179 -9.43 -10.48 -12.39
C LYS A 179 -9.79 -9.00 -12.53
N MET A 180 -10.15 -8.55 -13.74
CA MET A 180 -10.62 -7.18 -13.96
C MET A 180 -11.96 -6.91 -13.26
N ALA A 181 -12.82 -7.92 -13.14
CA ALA A 181 -14.13 -7.81 -12.50
C ALA A 181 -14.05 -7.78 -10.95
N PHE A 182 -13.07 -8.46 -10.33
CA PHE A 182 -12.97 -8.58 -8.87
C PHE A 182 -12.80 -7.25 -8.14
N GLY A 183 -12.10 -6.27 -8.74
CA GLY A 183 -11.71 -5.05 -8.04
C GLY A 183 -12.87 -4.15 -7.63
N ASN A 184 -13.77 -3.83 -8.55
CA ASN A 184 -14.91 -2.94 -8.33
C ASN A 184 -16.26 -3.66 -8.38
N HIS A 185 -16.26 -5.00 -8.45
CA HIS A 185 -17.45 -5.84 -8.51
C HIS A 185 -18.39 -5.56 -9.71
N PHE A 186 -17.85 -5.06 -10.82
CA PHE A 186 -18.57 -5.02 -12.08
C PHE A 186 -18.48 -6.35 -12.79
N GLY A 187 -19.62 -6.86 -13.26
CA GLY A 187 -19.65 -8.04 -14.10
C GLY A 187 -19.28 -7.74 -15.55
N ALA A 188 -19.36 -8.77 -16.40
CA ALA A 188 -19.19 -8.63 -17.84
C ALA A 188 -19.97 -9.69 -18.61
N THR A 189 -20.43 -9.34 -19.81
CA THR A 189 -20.95 -10.26 -20.79
C THR A 189 -19.99 -10.32 -21.97
N ILE A 190 -19.44 -11.50 -22.22
CA ILE A 190 -18.46 -11.78 -23.26
C ILE A 190 -19.08 -12.76 -24.25
N THR A 191 -19.03 -12.43 -25.53
CA THR A 191 -19.44 -13.32 -26.65
C THR A 191 -18.33 -13.30 -27.70
N SER A 192 -17.66 -14.44 -27.88
CA SER A 192 -16.51 -14.50 -28.77
C SER A 192 -16.24 -15.92 -29.24
N ASP A 193 -15.78 -16.06 -30.48
CA ASP A 193 -15.27 -17.31 -31.04
C ASP A 193 -13.79 -17.57 -30.69
N LEU A 194 -13.13 -16.64 -29.99
CA LEU A 194 -11.77 -16.84 -29.53
C LEU A 194 -11.69 -17.90 -28.42
N GLU A 195 -10.56 -18.60 -28.36
CA GLU A 195 -10.23 -19.49 -27.25
C GLU A 195 -10.10 -18.69 -25.95
N LEU A 196 -11.12 -18.79 -25.07
CA LEU A 196 -11.17 -17.98 -23.85
C LEU A 196 -10.33 -18.56 -22.70
N LEU A 197 -10.10 -19.87 -22.68
CA LEU A 197 -9.37 -20.59 -21.62
C LEU A 197 -7.93 -20.91 -21.99
N GLY A 198 -7.59 -20.76 -23.25
CA GLY A 198 -6.23 -20.95 -23.78
C GLY A 198 -5.27 -19.83 -23.35
N GLU A 199 -3.97 -20.08 -23.56
CA GLU A 199 -2.93 -19.11 -23.27
C GLU A 199 -3.11 -17.81 -24.11
N GLY A 200 -3.09 -16.67 -23.43
CA GLY A 200 -3.26 -15.35 -24.02
C GLY A 200 -2.01 -14.47 -23.96
N TYR A 201 -0.81 -15.05 -23.95
CA TYR A 201 0.43 -14.29 -23.88
C TYR A 201 0.50 -13.20 -24.95
N PHE A 202 1.09 -12.06 -24.55
CA PHE A 202 1.31 -10.88 -25.40
C PHE A 202 0.02 -10.16 -25.84
N SER A 203 -1.11 -10.43 -25.17
CA SER A 203 -2.40 -9.81 -25.46
C SER A 203 -2.77 -8.80 -24.38
N PHE A 204 -3.59 -7.82 -24.74
CA PHE A 204 -4.09 -6.79 -23.85
C PHE A 204 -5.61 -6.75 -23.89
N LEU A 205 -6.24 -6.83 -22.72
CA LEU A 205 -7.66 -6.50 -22.53
C LEU A 205 -7.80 -5.01 -22.23
N ILE A 206 -8.75 -4.37 -22.89
CA ILE A 206 -8.99 -2.93 -22.85
C ILE A 206 -10.44 -2.69 -22.48
N GLU A 207 -10.66 -1.92 -21.44
CA GLU A 207 -11.96 -1.30 -21.16
C GLU A 207 -11.98 0.12 -21.73
N HIS A 208 -13.00 0.43 -22.56
CA HIS A 208 -13.10 1.73 -23.24
C HIS A 208 -14.55 2.12 -23.53
N GLU A 209 -14.78 3.39 -23.80
CA GLU A 209 -16.09 3.89 -24.28
C GLU A 209 -16.01 4.43 -25.70
N VAL A 210 -14.88 5.01 -26.04
CA VAL A 210 -14.65 5.59 -27.37
C VAL A 210 -14.09 4.55 -28.32
N PRO A 211 -14.31 4.65 -29.62
CA PRO A 211 -13.71 3.75 -30.60
C PRO A 211 -12.19 3.71 -30.48
N LEU A 212 -11.61 2.52 -30.52
CA LEU A 212 -10.16 2.34 -30.54
C LEU A 212 -9.61 2.59 -31.95
N SER A 213 -8.32 2.95 -32.02
CA SER A 213 -7.62 3.09 -33.32
C SER A 213 -7.67 1.79 -34.13
N ALA A 214 -7.95 1.89 -35.40
CA ALA A 214 -7.96 0.74 -36.31
C ALA A 214 -6.59 0.03 -36.40
N ASP A 215 -5.49 0.75 -36.14
CA ASP A 215 -4.13 0.20 -36.15
C ASP A 215 -3.88 -0.84 -35.08
N LEU A 216 -4.68 -0.84 -34.01
CA LEU A 216 -4.63 -1.86 -32.96
C LEU A 216 -5.17 -3.21 -33.40
N ALA A 217 -6.03 -3.24 -34.45
CA ALA A 217 -6.77 -4.43 -34.85
C ALA A 217 -7.48 -5.10 -33.65
N ALA A 218 -8.06 -4.28 -32.77
CA ALA A 218 -8.73 -4.74 -31.58
C ALA A 218 -10.03 -5.46 -31.93
N VAL A 219 -10.29 -6.58 -31.25
CA VAL A 219 -11.54 -7.36 -31.38
C VAL A 219 -12.41 -7.04 -30.17
N GLU A 220 -13.64 -6.57 -30.39
CA GLU A 220 -14.62 -6.37 -29.33
C GLU A 220 -15.11 -7.72 -28.83
N LEU A 221 -15.03 -7.95 -27.50
CA LEU A 221 -15.43 -9.18 -26.85
C LEU A 221 -16.81 -9.06 -26.19
N GLY A 222 -17.18 -7.87 -25.74
CA GLY A 222 -18.42 -7.66 -24.99
C GLY A 222 -18.44 -6.35 -24.21
N THR A 223 -19.23 -6.35 -23.12
CA THR A 223 -19.47 -5.17 -22.30
C THR A 223 -19.46 -5.51 -20.80
N THR A 224 -19.10 -4.53 -19.99
CA THR A 224 -19.23 -4.60 -18.53
C THR A 224 -20.68 -4.45 -18.10
N THR A 225 -21.04 -5.06 -16.96
CA THR A 225 -22.41 -5.01 -16.39
C THR A 225 -22.39 -4.58 -14.93
N GLN A 226 -23.54 -4.11 -14.43
CA GLN A 226 -23.68 -3.73 -13.02
C GLN A 226 -23.77 -4.96 -12.11
N GLU A 227 -24.40 -6.06 -12.60
CA GLU A 227 -24.53 -7.29 -11.84
C GLU A 227 -23.17 -7.96 -11.67
N PRO A 228 -22.81 -8.41 -10.44
CA PRO A 228 -21.53 -9.04 -10.14
C PRO A 228 -21.45 -10.50 -10.60
N GLN A 229 -21.56 -10.70 -11.91
CA GLN A 229 -21.49 -12.01 -12.57
C GLN A 229 -20.77 -11.90 -13.92
N LEU A 230 -20.14 -12.97 -14.34
CA LEU A 230 -19.57 -13.10 -15.67
C LEU A 230 -20.42 -14.03 -16.53
N VAL A 231 -20.69 -13.60 -17.74
CA VAL A 231 -21.37 -14.40 -18.76
C VAL A 231 -20.40 -14.63 -19.92
N PHE A 232 -20.01 -15.88 -20.16
CA PHE A 232 -19.15 -16.28 -21.26
C PHE A 232 -19.95 -17.15 -22.24
N ASN A 233 -20.20 -16.63 -23.44
CA ASN A 233 -20.97 -17.35 -24.48
C ASN A 233 -22.30 -17.95 -23.97
N GLY A 234 -22.96 -17.24 -23.03
CA GLY A 234 -24.22 -17.64 -22.42
C GLY A 234 -24.09 -18.42 -21.10
N GLU A 235 -22.91 -18.86 -20.72
CA GLU A 235 -22.67 -19.50 -19.41
C GLU A 235 -22.43 -18.45 -18.33
N ILE A 236 -23.14 -18.57 -17.20
CA ILE A 236 -23.14 -17.61 -16.10
C ILE A 236 -22.31 -18.12 -14.92
N SER A 237 -21.45 -17.28 -14.39
CA SER A 237 -20.68 -17.54 -13.17
C SER A 237 -20.75 -16.34 -12.23
N SER A 238 -21.01 -16.57 -10.95
CA SER A 238 -20.95 -15.55 -9.90
C SER A 238 -19.50 -15.10 -9.67
N LEU A 239 -19.25 -13.79 -9.50
CA LEU A 239 -17.93 -13.28 -9.15
C LEU A 239 -17.45 -13.78 -7.80
N GLU A 240 -18.35 -13.95 -6.84
CA GLU A 240 -18.03 -14.49 -5.52
C GLU A 240 -17.46 -15.92 -5.63
N VAL A 241 -18.16 -16.82 -6.35
CA VAL A 241 -17.69 -18.19 -6.57
C VAL A 241 -16.34 -18.22 -7.29
N LEU A 242 -16.16 -17.38 -8.31
CA LEU A 242 -14.88 -17.31 -9.04
C LEU A 242 -13.75 -16.80 -8.17
N ARG A 243 -13.99 -15.77 -7.37
CA ARG A 243 -13.00 -15.22 -6.43
C ARG A 243 -12.61 -16.25 -5.38
N ASP A 244 -13.59 -16.91 -4.76
CA ASP A 244 -13.36 -17.91 -3.72
C ASP A 244 -12.59 -19.12 -4.28
N THR A 245 -12.93 -19.55 -5.49
CA THR A 245 -12.17 -20.60 -6.21
C THR A 245 -10.72 -20.16 -6.47
N TRP A 246 -10.50 -18.89 -6.83
CA TRP A 246 -9.16 -18.36 -7.09
C TRP A 246 -8.32 -18.20 -5.81
N THR A 247 -8.92 -17.85 -4.69
CA THR A 247 -8.21 -17.67 -3.41
C THR A 247 -7.99 -18.97 -2.65
N ALA A 248 -8.91 -19.93 -2.77
CA ALA A 248 -8.91 -21.20 -2.01
C ALA A 248 -7.58 -21.97 -1.97
N PRO A 249 -6.78 -22.08 -3.06
CA PRO A 249 -5.52 -22.84 -3.02
C PRO A 249 -4.49 -22.33 -2.00
N LEU A 250 -4.53 -21.04 -1.66
CA LEU A 250 -3.60 -20.44 -0.71
C LEU A 250 -4.23 -20.14 0.66
N GLU A 251 -5.52 -20.29 0.83
CA GLU A 251 -6.26 -19.88 2.02
C GLU A 251 -5.76 -20.59 3.30
N SER A 252 -5.32 -21.85 3.19
CA SER A 252 -4.75 -22.59 4.33
C SER A 252 -3.37 -22.09 4.79
N ILE A 253 -2.65 -21.39 3.90
CA ILE A 253 -1.28 -20.90 4.15
C ILE A 253 -1.30 -19.38 4.38
N PHE A 254 -2.12 -18.67 3.60
CA PHE A 254 -2.31 -17.23 3.65
C PHE A 254 -3.80 -16.90 3.78
N PRO A 255 -4.40 -17.09 4.97
CA PRO A 255 -5.82 -16.83 5.16
C PRO A 255 -6.15 -15.37 4.84
N THR A 256 -7.21 -15.17 4.07
CA THR A 256 -7.75 -13.84 3.77
C THR A 256 -8.79 -13.41 4.80
N THR A 257 -9.37 -14.37 5.52
CA THR A 257 -10.35 -14.18 6.58
C THR A 257 -9.95 -14.94 7.84
N ILE A 258 -10.48 -14.53 8.96
CA ILE A 258 -10.40 -15.25 10.24
C ILE A 258 -11.80 -15.33 10.85
N GLU A 259 -12.03 -16.31 11.71
CA GLU A 259 -13.22 -16.30 12.56
C GLU A 259 -13.20 -15.04 13.42
N THR A 260 -14.15 -14.16 13.21
CA THR A 260 -14.31 -12.96 14.02
C THR A 260 -14.77 -13.36 15.41
N GLN A 261 -14.10 -12.86 16.44
CA GLN A 261 -14.62 -12.95 17.80
C GLN A 261 -16.00 -12.28 17.80
N THR A 262 -17.04 -13.07 18.02
CA THR A 262 -18.40 -12.60 18.15
C THR A 262 -18.50 -11.61 19.31
N SER A 263 -18.90 -10.38 18.98
CA SER A 263 -19.47 -9.33 19.82
C SER A 263 -18.72 -8.91 21.08
N THR A 264 -17.91 -7.92 20.95
CA THR A 264 -17.99 -6.79 21.88
C THR A 264 -18.88 -5.73 21.21
N GLU A 265 -19.79 -5.13 21.96
CA GLU A 265 -20.64 -4.05 21.47
C GLU A 265 -19.76 -2.94 20.91
N VAL A 266 -19.69 -2.81 19.58
CA VAL A 266 -18.75 -1.93 18.88
C VAL A 266 -19.27 -0.50 18.85
N THR A 267 -20.54 -0.32 19.21
CA THR A 267 -21.20 0.99 19.23
C THR A 267 -20.83 1.70 20.52
N LEU A 268 -19.75 2.47 20.48
CA LEU A 268 -19.38 3.35 21.57
C LEU A 268 -20.30 4.57 21.54
N THR A 269 -21.19 4.69 22.51
CA THR A 269 -21.99 5.90 22.74
C THR A 269 -21.07 6.97 23.31
N ALA A 270 -20.48 7.79 22.43
CA ALA A 270 -19.87 9.03 22.89
C ALA A 270 -20.96 9.90 23.53
N PRO A 271 -20.74 10.46 24.73
CA PRO A 271 -21.71 11.38 25.30
C PRO A 271 -21.97 12.52 24.33
N ASN A 272 -23.27 12.81 24.07
CA ASN A 272 -23.71 13.93 23.26
C ASN A 272 -23.22 15.25 23.90
N ALA A 273 -22.04 15.69 23.55
CA ALA A 273 -21.53 16.98 23.91
C ALA A 273 -21.45 17.83 22.65
N ALA A 274 -22.00 19.02 22.72
CA ALA A 274 -21.85 20.04 21.70
C ALA A 274 -20.38 20.15 21.25
N PRO A 275 -20.08 20.46 19.98
CA PRO A 275 -18.72 20.66 19.52
C PRO A 275 -18.08 21.70 20.46
N SER A 276 -17.04 21.31 21.19
CA SER A 276 -16.20 22.26 21.88
C SER A 276 -15.66 23.19 20.79
N GLY A 277 -15.93 24.48 20.93
CA GLY A 277 -15.46 25.47 19.96
C GLY A 277 -13.98 25.24 19.67
N ARG A 278 -13.54 25.57 18.45
CA ARG A 278 -12.16 25.40 17.97
C ARG A 278 -11.19 25.87 19.07
N ARG A 279 -10.50 24.95 19.71
CA ARG A 279 -9.49 25.26 20.72
C ARG A 279 -8.26 25.79 19.98
N ARG A 280 -7.75 26.93 20.41
CA ARG A 280 -6.51 27.53 19.92
C ARG A 280 -5.46 27.44 21.01
N SER A 281 -4.19 27.42 20.60
CA SER A 281 -3.07 27.49 21.52
C SER A 281 -3.03 28.84 22.27
N GLU A 282 -2.60 28.78 23.51
CA GLU A 282 -2.32 29.96 24.32
C GLU A 282 -1.07 30.71 23.81
N PHE A 283 -0.25 30.04 22.99
CA PHE A 283 0.97 30.56 22.39
C PHE A 283 0.89 30.60 20.87
N PRO A 284 0.20 31.58 20.26
CA PRO A 284 0.02 31.65 18.83
C PRO A 284 1.35 31.92 18.10
N VAL A 285 1.56 31.25 16.98
CA VAL A 285 2.74 31.39 16.13
C VAL A 285 2.29 31.36 14.66
N ALA A 286 2.64 32.41 13.91
CA ALA A 286 2.22 32.54 12.52
C ALA A 286 2.67 31.38 11.61
N LYS A 287 3.86 30.83 11.89
CA LYS A 287 4.42 29.68 11.18
C LYS A 287 4.98 28.67 12.19
N PRO A 288 4.15 27.73 12.65
CA PRO A 288 4.60 26.74 13.63
C PRO A 288 5.76 25.90 13.12
N LYS A 289 6.70 25.58 14.00
CA LYS A 289 7.81 24.68 13.75
C LYS A 289 7.43 23.26 14.15
N VAL A 290 7.79 22.32 13.29
CA VAL A 290 7.55 20.88 13.49
C VAL A 290 8.88 20.15 13.45
N VAL A 291 9.21 19.42 14.49
CA VAL A 291 10.30 18.46 14.46
C VAL A 291 9.74 17.07 14.15
N ILE A 292 10.29 16.44 13.13
CA ILE A 292 9.96 15.09 12.69
C ILE A 292 11.14 14.19 13.04
N ALA A 293 10.95 13.29 14.00
CA ALA A 293 12.01 12.40 14.45
C ALA A 293 12.11 11.17 13.53
N SER A 294 13.21 11.08 12.77
CA SER A 294 13.49 9.95 11.87
C SER A 294 14.52 9.02 12.51
N PHE A 295 14.09 7.84 12.87
CA PHE A 295 14.90 6.78 13.48
C PHE A 295 15.34 5.76 12.41
N PRO A 296 16.36 4.91 12.67
CA PRO A 296 16.66 3.79 11.80
C PRO A 296 15.41 2.92 11.56
N GLY A 297 14.98 2.78 10.31
CA GLY A 297 13.76 2.07 9.93
C GLY A 297 12.49 2.93 9.80
N THR A 298 12.53 4.23 10.12
CA THR A 298 11.46 5.18 9.77
C THR A 298 11.34 5.31 8.26
N ASN A 299 10.13 5.40 7.72
CA ASN A 299 9.89 5.45 6.27
C ASN A 299 8.81 6.43 5.81
N SER A 300 8.20 7.20 6.70
CA SER A 300 7.13 8.16 6.39
C SER A 300 7.46 9.60 6.79
N GLU A 301 8.74 9.91 7.07
CA GLU A 301 9.20 11.24 7.47
C GLU A 301 9.04 12.29 6.38
N TYR A 302 9.29 11.91 5.12
CA TYR A 302 9.14 12.83 3.98
C TYR A 302 7.67 13.15 3.69
N ASP A 303 6.79 12.16 3.75
CA ASP A 303 5.34 12.35 3.57
C ASP A 303 4.77 13.22 4.69
N SER A 304 5.21 12.98 5.94
CA SER A 304 4.86 13.81 7.10
C SER A 304 5.33 15.25 6.93
N ALA A 305 6.59 15.46 6.52
CA ALA A 305 7.14 16.79 6.26
C ALA A 305 6.38 17.52 5.16
N LYS A 306 6.01 16.81 4.08
CA LYS A 306 5.19 17.35 3.01
C LYS A 306 3.84 17.82 3.53
N GLY A 307 3.13 16.97 4.30
CA GLY A 307 1.82 17.32 4.85
C GLY A 307 1.84 18.56 5.74
N PHE A 308 2.84 18.71 6.61
CA PHE A 308 2.99 19.90 7.44
C PHE A 308 3.37 21.15 6.64
N ARG A 309 4.26 21.03 5.64
CA ARG A 309 4.66 22.17 4.77
C ARG A 309 3.49 22.65 3.92
N GLU A 310 2.70 21.75 3.36
CA GLU A 310 1.46 22.07 2.62
C GLU A 310 0.43 22.77 3.54
N ALA A 311 0.41 22.43 4.83
CA ALA A 311 -0.42 23.09 5.84
C ALA A 311 0.14 24.46 6.30
N GLY A 312 1.33 24.87 5.85
CA GLY A 312 1.92 26.18 6.16
C GLY A 312 2.92 26.20 7.33
N ALA A 313 3.30 25.04 7.86
CA ALA A 313 4.32 24.93 8.90
C ALA A 313 5.76 24.92 8.35
N GLU A 314 6.72 25.13 9.24
CA GLU A 314 8.15 24.86 9.01
C GLU A 314 8.45 23.47 9.58
N ALA A 315 8.70 22.49 8.72
CA ALA A 315 8.89 21.10 9.12
C ALA A 315 10.33 20.64 8.83
N ASP A 316 11.03 20.24 9.88
CA ASP A 316 12.40 19.75 9.84
C ASP A 316 12.45 18.27 10.21
N ILE A 317 13.21 17.50 9.42
CA ILE A 317 13.47 16.09 9.67
C ILE A 317 14.78 15.99 10.44
N LEU A 318 14.74 15.46 11.67
CA LEU A 318 15.92 15.16 12.45
C LEU A 318 16.22 13.66 12.31
N VAL A 319 17.36 13.33 11.70
CA VAL A 319 17.83 11.95 11.58
C VAL A 319 18.58 11.53 12.84
N PHE A 320 18.04 10.55 13.56
CA PHE A 320 18.67 9.97 14.74
C PHE A 320 19.78 9.00 14.33
N ARG A 321 21.04 9.33 14.68
CA ARG A 321 22.22 8.54 14.34
C ARG A 321 22.57 7.60 15.49
N ASN A 322 22.82 6.31 15.18
CA ASN A 322 23.04 5.26 16.19
C ASN A 322 24.26 4.38 15.90
N ARG A 323 25.24 4.83 15.09
CA ARG A 323 26.41 4.02 14.73
C ARG A 323 27.39 3.79 15.89
N ASN A 324 27.41 4.69 16.85
CA ASN A 324 28.25 4.59 18.05
C ASN A 324 27.65 5.43 19.19
N ALA A 325 28.16 5.28 20.41
CA ALA A 325 27.65 5.94 21.61
C ALA A 325 27.65 7.49 21.48
N GLN A 326 28.70 8.06 20.91
CA GLN A 326 28.80 9.51 20.71
C GLN A 326 27.66 10.03 19.81
N GLN A 327 27.38 9.37 18.69
CA GLN A 327 26.28 9.76 17.79
C GLN A 327 24.91 9.64 18.45
N ILE A 328 24.73 8.64 19.32
CA ILE A 328 23.49 8.49 20.09
C ILE A 328 23.33 9.69 21.02
N GLU A 329 24.37 10.06 21.76
CA GLU A 329 24.35 11.20 22.69
C GLU A 329 24.09 12.52 21.95
N GLU A 330 24.84 12.80 20.88
CA GLU A 330 24.62 13.97 20.00
C GLU A 330 23.19 14.01 19.44
N SER A 331 22.60 12.86 19.09
CA SER A 331 21.24 12.80 18.55
C SER A 331 20.18 13.01 19.63
N LEU A 332 20.41 12.55 20.87
CA LEU A 332 19.54 12.80 22.01
C LEU A 332 19.51 14.30 22.35
N GLU A 333 20.69 14.95 22.42
CA GLU A 333 20.82 16.38 22.66
C GLU A 333 20.15 17.21 21.55
N ALA A 334 20.41 16.86 20.28
CA ALA A 334 19.81 17.52 19.13
C ALA A 334 18.29 17.39 19.11
N LEU A 335 17.76 16.19 19.40
CA LEU A 335 16.32 15.95 19.45
C LEU A 335 15.67 16.78 20.58
N ALA A 336 16.24 16.75 21.78
CA ALA A 336 15.74 17.54 22.90
C ALA A 336 15.76 19.04 22.59
N ALA A 337 16.84 19.54 21.96
CA ALA A 337 16.95 20.95 21.57
C ALA A 337 15.90 21.33 20.50
N GLN A 338 15.69 20.49 19.49
CA GLN A 338 14.68 20.75 18.45
C GLN A 338 13.26 20.67 18.99
N ILE A 339 12.95 19.73 19.90
CA ILE A 339 11.63 19.68 20.57
C ILE A 339 11.38 20.99 21.33
N ARG A 340 12.38 21.52 22.07
CA ARG A 340 12.26 22.81 22.77
C ARG A 340 12.07 24.00 21.83
N ALA A 341 12.56 23.91 20.60
CA ALA A 341 12.42 24.96 19.60
C ALA A 341 11.14 24.87 18.74
N SER A 342 10.39 23.76 18.86
CA SER A 342 9.24 23.46 18.01
C SER A 342 7.91 23.54 18.78
N GLN A 343 6.81 23.70 18.07
CA GLN A 343 5.45 23.65 18.59
C GLN A 343 4.83 22.26 18.44
N ILE A 344 5.35 21.47 17.51
CA ILE A 344 4.81 20.16 17.17
C ILE A 344 5.96 19.13 17.13
N LEU A 345 5.73 17.98 17.77
CA LEU A 345 6.55 16.78 17.62
C LEU A 345 5.76 15.76 16.76
N MET A 346 6.36 15.31 15.67
CA MET A 346 5.83 14.23 14.83
C MET A 346 6.69 12.98 14.95
N LEU A 347 6.06 11.86 15.28
CA LEU A 347 6.62 10.52 15.27
C LEU A 347 6.04 9.74 14.07
N PRO A 348 6.80 9.60 12.97
CA PRO A 348 6.31 8.96 11.75
C PRO A 348 6.15 7.45 11.88
N GLY A 349 5.54 6.87 10.84
CA GLY A 349 5.49 5.43 10.65
C GLY A 349 6.82 4.84 10.17
N GLY A 350 6.92 3.53 10.27
CA GLY A 350 8.08 2.74 9.88
C GLY A 350 8.23 1.48 10.72
N PHE A 351 9.45 0.98 10.77
CA PHE A 351 9.86 -0.21 11.53
C PHE A 351 11.14 0.12 12.30
N SER A 352 11.03 0.92 13.35
CA SER A 352 12.18 1.44 14.07
C SER A 352 13.07 0.33 14.63
N ALA A 353 14.35 0.35 14.25
CA ALA A 353 15.35 -0.67 14.57
C ALA A 353 14.95 -2.11 14.14
N GLY A 354 14.09 -2.25 13.10
CA GLY A 354 13.67 -3.53 12.57
C GLY A 354 12.45 -4.15 13.24
N ASP A 355 11.86 -3.48 14.24
CA ASP A 355 10.68 -3.97 14.98
C ASP A 355 10.80 -5.45 15.37
N GLU A 356 11.61 -5.72 16.37
CA GLU A 356 11.87 -7.06 16.88
C GLU A 356 10.57 -7.81 17.28
N PRO A 357 10.57 -9.17 17.25
CA PRO A 357 9.37 -9.97 17.52
C PRO A 357 8.62 -9.65 18.81
N ASP A 358 9.30 -9.10 19.80
CA ASP A 358 8.70 -8.76 21.11
C ASP A 358 8.05 -7.39 21.15
N GLY A 359 7.84 -6.75 20.02
CA GLY A 359 7.06 -5.53 19.94
C GLY A 359 7.74 -4.36 19.25
N SER A 360 6.93 -3.69 18.48
CA SER A 360 7.30 -2.53 17.66
C SER A 360 7.62 -1.30 18.49
N ALA A 361 8.42 -0.38 17.91
CA ALA A 361 8.76 0.94 18.46
C ALA A 361 9.56 0.94 19.77
N LYS A 362 10.24 -0.14 20.14
CA LYS A 362 11.08 -0.18 21.36
C LYS A 362 12.18 0.88 21.34
N PHE A 363 12.84 1.06 20.20
CA PHE A 363 13.91 2.05 20.08
C PHE A 363 13.40 3.47 20.32
N ILE A 364 12.29 3.84 19.67
CA ILE A 364 11.65 5.15 19.88
C ILE A 364 11.22 5.33 21.33
N ALA A 365 10.58 4.31 21.93
CA ALA A 365 10.14 4.36 23.33
C ALA A 365 11.33 4.54 24.30
N THR A 366 12.47 3.91 24.03
CA THR A 366 13.69 4.08 24.82
C THR A 366 14.23 5.52 24.70
N VAL A 367 14.25 6.08 23.49
CA VAL A 367 14.68 7.47 23.27
C VAL A 367 13.74 8.46 23.97
N ILE A 368 12.41 8.25 23.90
CA ILE A 368 11.42 9.10 24.59
C ILE A 368 11.62 9.06 26.11
N ARG A 369 12.02 7.92 26.69
CA ARG A 369 12.30 7.79 28.12
C ARG A 369 13.66 8.34 28.58
N ASN A 370 14.55 8.70 27.64
CA ASN A 370 15.76 9.40 28.00
C ASN A 370 15.42 10.71 28.70
N SER A 371 16.05 11.02 29.83
CA SER A 371 15.67 12.17 30.68
C SER A 371 15.62 13.51 29.94
N GLN A 372 16.63 13.79 29.08
CA GLN A 372 16.68 15.05 28.33
C GLN A 372 15.54 15.18 27.31
N VAL A 373 15.21 14.07 26.64
CA VAL A 373 14.12 14.03 25.65
C VAL A 373 12.76 14.05 26.36
N ALA A 374 12.63 13.29 27.47
CA ALA A 374 11.41 13.27 28.29
C ALA A 374 11.10 14.68 28.83
N ASP A 375 12.09 15.36 29.40
CA ASP A 375 11.94 16.74 29.90
C ASP A 375 11.50 17.71 28.81
N ALA A 376 12.08 17.58 27.59
CA ALA A 376 11.71 18.42 26.45
C ALA A 376 10.27 18.14 25.97
N ILE A 377 9.81 16.88 25.98
CA ILE A 377 8.44 16.49 25.63
C ILE A 377 7.45 17.00 26.68
N LEU A 378 7.75 16.83 27.96
CA LEU A 378 6.89 17.31 29.05
C LEU A 378 6.83 18.85 29.08
N ASP A 379 7.93 19.54 28.81
CA ASP A 379 7.94 21.01 28.63
C ASP A 379 7.06 21.43 27.44
N LEU A 380 7.17 20.74 26.29
CA LEU A 380 6.32 20.99 25.12
C LEU A 380 4.83 20.90 25.48
N LEU A 381 4.44 19.87 26.22
CA LEU A 381 3.04 19.63 26.57
C LEU A 381 2.53 20.51 27.72
N ASN A 382 3.32 20.69 28.78
CA ASN A 382 2.82 21.29 30.01
C ASN A 382 3.02 22.81 30.06
N ASN A 383 4.08 23.32 29.42
CA ASN A 383 4.45 24.74 29.53
C ASN A 383 4.24 25.53 28.24
N ARG A 384 4.22 24.87 27.09
CA ARG A 384 4.17 25.54 25.77
C ARG A 384 2.95 25.18 24.93
N ASP A 385 1.98 24.47 25.53
CA ASP A 385 0.72 24.06 24.90
C ASP A 385 0.91 23.35 23.54
N GLY A 386 2.01 22.60 23.40
CA GLY A 386 2.42 21.97 22.16
C GLY A 386 1.59 20.73 21.80
N LEU A 387 1.78 20.25 20.57
CA LEU A 387 1.08 19.09 20.01
C LEU A 387 2.04 17.95 19.69
N ILE A 388 1.56 16.72 19.84
CA ILE A 388 2.28 15.51 19.41
C ILE A 388 1.36 14.65 18.55
N LEU A 389 1.87 14.20 17.39
CA LEU A 389 1.20 13.24 16.50
C LEU A 389 2.09 12.01 16.32
N GLY A 390 1.52 10.82 16.53
CA GLY A 390 2.16 9.55 16.24
C GLY A 390 1.33 8.74 15.24
N ILE A 391 1.94 8.35 14.12
CA ILE A 391 1.29 7.54 13.09
C ILE A 391 1.96 6.17 13.02
N CYS A 392 1.17 5.09 13.04
CA CYS A 392 1.61 3.70 12.92
C CYS A 392 2.72 3.38 13.96
N ASN A 393 3.98 3.27 13.57
CA ASN A 393 5.09 3.05 14.49
C ASN A 393 5.24 4.17 15.55
N GLY A 394 4.93 5.41 15.18
CA GLY A 394 4.84 6.54 16.11
C GLY A 394 3.73 6.34 17.16
N PHE A 395 2.56 5.83 16.78
CA PHE A 395 1.50 5.51 17.73
C PHE A 395 1.90 4.37 18.67
N GLN A 396 2.56 3.34 18.15
CA GLN A 396 3.12 2.27 18.99
C GLN A 396 4.09 2.81 20.04
N ALA A 397 4.90 3.81 19.71
CA ALA A 397 5.78 4.48 20.66
C ALA A 397 5.00 5.28 21.71
N LEU A 398 3.98 6.05 21.29
CA LEU A 398 3.17 6.86 22.18
C LEU A 398 2.42 6.00 23.22
N ILE A 399 1.85 4.87 22.82
CA ILE A 399 1.11 3.99 23.74
C ILE A 399 2.06 3.28 24.71
N LYS A 400 3.23 2.83 24.24
CA LYS A 400 4.24 2.18 25.08
C LYS A 400 4.87 3.11 26.12
N THR A 401 4.87 4.41 25.87
CA THR A 401 5.42 5.41 26.80
C THR A 401 4.39 6.03 27.73
N GLY A 402 3.09 5.76 27.50
CA GLY A 402 1.99 6.34 28.29
C GLY A 402 1.53 7.72 27.81
N LEU A 403 2.19 8.32 26.82
CA LEU A 403 1.77 9.60 26.23
C LEU A 403 0.33 9.55 25.68
N VAL A 404 -0.10 8.41 25.18
CA VAL A 404 -1.51 8.07 25.06
C VAL A 404 -1.75 6.76 25.83
N PRO A 405 -2.85 6.64 26.57
CA PRO A 405 -3.94 7.61 26.74
C PRO A 405 -3.74 8.61 27.88
N TYR A 406 -2.60 8.61 28.58
CA TYR A 406 -2.47 9.32 29.87
C TYR A 406 -1.98 10.77 29.76
N GLY A 407 -1.28 11.12 28.69
CA GLY A 407 -0.69 12.45 28.49
C GLY A 407 0.61 12.66 29.26
N GLU A 408 1.21 11.61 29.78
CA GLU A 408 2.45 11.61 30.57
C GLU A 408 3.35 10.43 30.19
N ILE A 409 4.65 10.55 30.46
CA ILE A 409 5.59 9.45 30.27
C ILE A 409 5.60 8.62 31.53
N ARG A 410 5.19 7.35 31.41
CA ARG A 410 5.12 6.41 32.54
C ARG A 410 5.41 4.98 32.12
N ASP A 411 5.68 4.12 33.08
CA ASP A 411 5.84 2.69 32.84
C ASP A 411 4.49 2.04 32.55
N ALA A 412 4.50 1.06 31.65
CA ALA A 412 3.31 0.29 31.33
C ALA A 412 2.95 -0.64 32.50
N THR A 413 1.67 -0.70 32.85
CA THR A 413 1.11 -1.68 33.79
C THR A 413 0.45 -2.82 33.03
N ALA A 414 0.08 -3.90 33.70
CA ALA A 414 -0.61 -5.04 33.07
C ALA A 414 -1.98 -4.66 32.49
N GLU A 415 -2.61 -3.62 33.02
CA GLU A 415 -3.93 -3.11 32.60
C GLU A 415 -3.81 -2.01 31.54
N ALA A 416 -2.60 -1.53 31.23
CA ALA A 416 -2.42 -0.47 30.27
C ALA A 416 -2.84 -0.93 28.87
N PRO A 417 -3.53 -0.08 28.08
CA PRO A 417 -3.82 -0.39 26.70
C PRO A 417 -2.53 -0.51 25.89
N THR A 418 -2.56 -1.35 24.86
CA THR A 418 -1.39 -1.59 24.01
C THR A 418 -1.79 -1.86 22.57
N LEU A 419 -0.80 -1.91 21.68
CA LEU A 419 -0.93 -2.40 20.33
C LEU A 419 -0.21 -3.75 20.22
N VAL A 420 -0.90 -4.74 19.67
CA VAL A 420 -0.40 -6.11 19.54
C VAL A 420 -0.49 -6.57 18.07
N HIS A 421 0.00 -7.79 17.81
CA HIS A 421 -0.07 -8.40 16.48
C HIS A 421 -1.50 -8.40 15.92
N ASN A 422 -1.60 -8.14 14.61
CA ASN A 422 -2.87 -8.24 13.90
C ASN A 422 -3.52 -9.61 14.14
N ALA A 423 -4.83 -9.63 14.28
CA ALA A 423 -5.58 -10.86 14.56
C ALA A 423 -5.36 -11.94 13.48
N ILE A 424 -5.12 -11.56 12.24
CA ILE A 424 -4.82 -12.48 11.13
C ILE A 424 -3.39 -13.06 11.18
N GLY A 425 -2.55 -12.65 12.13
CA GLY A 425 -1.20 -13.21 12.32
C GLY A 425 -0.17 -12.77 11.28
N ARG A 426 -0.44 -11.77 10.46
CA ARG A 426 0.48 -11.28 9.43
C ARG A 426 0.33 -9.79 9.16
N HIS A 427 1.27 -9.25 8.38
CA HIS A 427 1.19 -7.88 7.87
C HIS A 427 -0.03 -7.70 6.96
N ILE A 428 -0.75 -6.59 7.16
CA ILE A 428 -1.86 -6.14 6.32
C ILE A 428 -1.49 -4.81 5.69
N SER A 429 -1.73 -4.70 4.38
CA SER A 429 -1.59 -3.45 3.62
C SER A 429 -2.85 -3.25 2.78
N CYS A 430 -3.68 -2.30 3.17
CA CYS A 430 -4.95 -2.01 2.48
C CYS A 430 -5.41 -0.58 2.74
N TYR A 431 -6.50 -0.16 2.10
CA TYR A 431 -7.23 1.05 2.45
C TYR A 431 -8.43 0.71 3.33
N ALA A 432 -8.39 1.14 4.59
CA ALA A 432 -9.49 1.01 5.53
C ALA A 432 -10.35 2.28 5.55
N ARG A 433 -11.63 2.14 5.93
CA ARG A 433 -12.47 3.28 6.27
C ARG A 433 -12.34 3.57 7.76
N THR A 434 -12.16 4.85 8.09
CA THR A 434 -12.12 5.30 9.48
C THR A 434 -13.11 6.43 9.68
N LYS A 435 -13.84 6.38 10.79
CA LYS A 435 -14.87 7.35 11.18
C LYS A 435 -14.40 8.18 12.36
N VAL A 436 -14.56 9.48 12.29
CA VAL A 436 -14.31 10.39 13.41
C VAL A 436 -15.44 10.25 14.43
N ILE A 437 -15.10 9.83 15.66
CA ILE A 437 -16.09 9.67 16.73
C ILE A 437 -15.89 10.63 17.90
N SER A 438 -14.79 11.40 17.89
CA SER A 438 -14.53 12.46 18.88
C SER A 438 -13.74 13.60 18.24
N THR A 439 -14.11 14.83 18.56
CA THR A 439 -13.38 16.06 18.22
C THR A 439 -12.72 16.71 19.43
N LEU A 440 -12.41 15.92 20.48
CA LEU A 440 -11.66 16.38 21.65
C LEU A 440 -10.30 16.95 21.26
N SER A 441 -9.65 16.29 20.31
CA SER A 441 -8.30 16.62 19.87
C SER A 441 -8.26 17.83 18.93
N PRO A 442 -7.32 18.79 19.13
CA PRO A 442 -7.04 19.82 18.16
C PRO A 442 -6.71 19.27 16.76
N TRP A 443 -6.13 18.09 16.68
CA TRP A 443 -5.84 17.40 15.42
C TRP A 443 -7.08 17.10 14.58
N LEU A 444 -8.25 17.04 15.20
CA LEU A 444 -9.54 16.74 14.56
C LEU A 444 -10.46 17.96 14.45
N ALA A 445 -9.97 19.17 14.79
CA ALA A 445 -10.77 20.39 14.85
C ALA A 445 -11.39 20.79 13.50
N ASN A 446 -10.78 20.39 12.38
CA ASN A 446 -11.26 20.68 11.02
C ASN A 446 -12.11 19.54 10.43
N GLN A 447 -12.63 18.64 11.27
CA GLN A 447 -13.42 17.47 10.88
C GLN A 447 -14.74 17.43 11.64
N GLU A 448 -15.74 16.82 11.02
CA GLU A 448 -17.06 16.65 11.62
C GLU A 448 -17.17 15.27 12.30
N LEU A 449 -17.98 15.20 13.36
CA LEU A 449 -18.35 13.92 13.96
C LEU A 449 -19.09 13.07 12.93
N GLY A 450 -18.68 11.80 12.82
CA GLY A 450 -19.23 10.89 11.84
C GLY A 450 -18.59 10.97 10.46
N GLN A 451 -17.67 11.91 10.21
CA GLN A 451 -16.96 11.99 8.94
C GLN A 451 -16.11 10.75 8.68
N ILE A 452 -16.25 10.18 7.47
CA ILE A 452 -15.57 8.95 7.06
C ILE A 452 -14.45 9.29 6.09
N HIS A 453 -13.27 8.70 6.34
CA HIS A 453 -12.10 8.82 5.47
C HIS A 453 -11.65 7.44 5.01
N ARG A 454 -11.07 7.34 3.80
CA ARG A 454 -10.35 6.16 3.34
C ARG A 454 -8.86 6.36 3.51
N ILE A 455 -8.28 5.63 4.46
CA ILE A 455 -6.90 5.82 4.90
C ILE A 455 -6.11 4.54 4.63
N PRO A 456 -4.90 4.61 4.06
CA PRO A 456 -4.03 3.45 3.92
C PRO A 456 -3.54 2.98 5.29
N VAL A 457 -3.57 1.67 5.52
CA VAL A 457 -2.97 1.01 6.67
C VAL A 457 -1.92 0.02 6.19
N SER A 458 -0.80 -0.11 6.92
CA SER A 458 0.30 -1.00 6.56
C SER A 458 1.09 -1.36 7.82
N HIS A 459 0.76 -2.50 8.43
CA HIS A 459 1.37 -2.93 9.71
C HIS A 459 1.16 -4.41 10.00
N GLY A 460 2.05 -5.01 10.80
CA GLY A 460 1.92 -6.35 11.39
C GLY A 460 1.40 -6.31 12.83
N GLU A 461 1.67 -5.20 13.53
CA GLU A 461 1.23 -4.92 14.91
C GLU A 461 0.41 -3.62 14.92
N GLY A 462 -0.90 -3.72 14.88
CA GLY A 462 -1.78 -2.55 14.89
C GLY A 462 -3.09 -2.77 15.64
N LYS A 463 -3.28 -3.99 16.18
CA LYS A 463 -4.47 -4.35 16.94
C LYS A 463 -4.46 -3.65 18.29
N PHE A 464 -5.37 -2.70 18.48
CA PHE A 464 -5.61 -2.10 19.79
C PHE A 464 -6.22 -3.13 20.74
N TYR A 465 -5.60 -3.25 21.91
CA TYR A 465 -6.01 -4.19 22.95
C TYR A 465 -6.06 -3.49 24.31
N ALA A 466 -7.17 -3.64 25.01
CA ALA A 466 -7.39 -3.14 26.36
C ALA A 466 -8.53 -3.92 27.02
N SER A 467 -8.67 -3.82 28.36
CA SER A 467 -9.86 -4.34 29.05
C SER A 467 -11.11 -3.51 28.72
N ASP A 468 -12.29 -4.12 28.86
CA ASP A 468 -13.57 -3.43 28.64
C ASP A 468 -13.70 -2.19 29.54
N ALA A 469 -13.19 -2.24 30.77
CA ALA A 469 -13.18 -1.09 31.67
C ALA A 469 -12.36 0.08 31.12
N VAL A 470 -11.16 -0.20 30.59
CA VAL A 470 -10.31 0.83 29.96
C VAL A 470 -10.97 1.39 28.70
N ILE A 471 -11.59 0.55 27.87
CA ILE A 471 -12.32 1.00 26.68
C ILE A 471 -13.49 1.92 27.08
N ALA A 472 -14.25 1.54 28.11
CA ALA A 472 -15.34 2.34 28.62
C ALA A 472 -14.88 3.71 29.16
N ASP A 473 -13.77 3.73 29.90
CA ASP A 473 -13.17 4.97 30.41
C ASP A 473 -12.68 5.88 29.25
N LEU A 474 -12.02 5.32 28.25
CA LEU A 474 -11.59 6.06 27.07
C LEU A 474 -12.77 6.66 26.29
N ALA A 475 -13.86 5.90 26.18
CA ALA A 475 -15.10 6.37 25.54
C ALA A 475 -15.76 7.49 26.34
N ALA A 476 -15.90 7.32 27.67
CA ALA A 476 -16.49 8.32 28.57
C ALA A 476 -15.70 9.64 28.53
N ASN A 477 -14.37 9.56 28.44
CA ASN A 477 -13.48 10.71 28.37
C ASN A 477 -13.31 11.25 26.94
N ARG A 478 -13.99 10.68 25.92
CA ARG A 478 -13.89 11.04 24.50
C ARG A 478 -12.49 10.91 23.92
N GLN A 479 -11.65 10.06 24.49
CA GLN A 479 -10.28 9.83 24.04
C GLN A 479 -10.19 8.88 22.85
N ILE A 480 -11.25 8.14 22.52
CA ILE A 480 -11.32 7.38 21.27
C ILE A 480 -11.63 8.36 20.15
N ALA A 481 -10.66 8.58 19.29
CA ALA A 481 -10.71 9.60 18.25
C ALA A 481 -11.38 9.09 16.96
N THR A 482 -10.97 7.89 16.54
CA THR A 482 -11.37 7.28 15.27
C THR A 482 -11.63 5.78 15.43
N GLN A 483 -12.60 5.25 14.68
CA GLN A 483 -12.90 3.82 14.60
C GLN A 483 -12.89 3.34 13.15
N TYR A 484 -12.50 2.08 12.93
CA TYR A 484 -12.74 1.39 11.66
C TYR A 484 -14.24 1.18 11.44
N CYS A 485 -14.71 1.38 10.22
CA CYS A 485 -16.13 1.28 9.90
C CYS A 485 -16.37 0.76 8.48
N ASP A 486 -17.60 0.32 8.21
CA ASP A 486 -18.07 -0.03 6.89
C ASP A 486 -18.35 1.20 6.00
N ALA A 487 -19.03 1.02 4.87
CA ALA A 487 -19.37 2.09 3.93
C ALA A 487 -20.38 3.08 4.52
N ASP A 488 -21.27 2.62 5.40
CA ASP A 488 -22.34 3.38 6.02
C ASP A 488 -21.89 4.05 7.33
N GLY A 489 -20.63 3.83 7.72
CA GLY A 489 -20.05 4.36 8.93
C GLY A 489 -20.38 3.56 10.19
N THR A 490 -20.82 2.31 10.04
CA THR A 490 -21.04 1.41 11.17
C THR A 490 -19.71 0.76 11.55
N PRO A 491 -19.23 0.92 12.80
CA PRO A 491 -18.04 0.21 13.27
C PRO A 491 -18.27 -1.30 13.24
N SER A 492 -17.22 -2.06 12.89
CA SER A 492 -17.33 -3.52 12.77
C SER A 492 -16.07 -4.22 13.26
N MET A 493 -16.26 -5.45 13.76
CA MET A 493 -15.15 -6.34 14.14
C MET A 493 -14.75 -7.27 12.98
N GLU A 494 -15.46 -7.25 11.86
CA GLU A 494 -15.10 -8.05 10.68
C GLU A 494 -13.73 -7.64 10.14
N ILE A 495 -12.87 -8.62 9.86
CA ILE A 495 -11.49 -8.37 9.41
C ILE A 495 -11.42 -7.60 8.08
N ALA A 496 -12.42 -7.74 7.22
CA ALA A 496 -12.52 -6.98 5.98
C ALA A 496 -12.75 -5.47 6.21
N ILE A 497 -13.25 -5.09 7.39
CA ILE A 497 -13.57 -3.71 7.79
C ILE A 497 -12.53 -3.19 8.79
N ASN A 498 -12.20 -4.01 9.78
CA ASN A 498 -11.24 -3.76 10.85
C ASN A 498 -10.00 -4.65 10.63
N PRO A 499 -9.06 -4.23 9.77
CA PRO A 499 -8.06 -5.12 9.17
C PRO A 499 -7.05 -5.68 10.16
N ASN A 500 -6.91 -5.10 11.34
CA ASN A 500 -6.02 -5.59 12.40
C ASN A 500 -6.75 -6.30 13.55
N GLY A 501 -8.10 -6.27 13.58
CA GLY A 501 -8.90 -6.86 14.64
C GLY A 501 -8.89 -6.04 15.94
N SER A 502 -8.67 -4.73 15.87
CA SER A 502 -8.68 -3.82 17.04
C SER A 502 -9.97 -3.94 17.84
N LEU A 503 -9.87 -4.07 19.17
CA LEU A 503 -11.03 -4.12 20.03
C LEU A 503 -11.87 -2.84 19.89
N ALA A 504 -13.18 -2.99 19.92
CA ALA A 504 -14.15 -1.91 19.67
C ALA A 504 -13.87 -1.14 18.37
N ALA A 505 -13.23 -1.77 17.37
CA ALA A 505 -12.81 -1.17 16.10
C ALA A 505 -11.97 0.11 16.26
N ILE A 506 -11.27 0.31 17.39
CA ILE A 506 -10.48 1.52 17.67
C ILE A 506 -9.30 1.61 16.71
N GLU A 507 -9.21 2.74 15.98
CA GLU A 507 -8.11 3.03 15.06
C GLU A 507 -7.12 4.04 15.65
N GLY A 508 -7.62 5.00 16.48
CA GLY A 508 -6.79 6.01 17.10
C GLY A 508 -7.36 6.56 18.38
N ILE A 509 -6.44 6.92 19.30
CA ILE A 509 -6.77 7.46 20.64
C ILE A 509 -5.94 8.70 20.97
N THR A 510 -6.44 9.50 21.92
CA THR A 510 -5.78 10.73 22.36
C THR A 510 -5.43 10.72 23.84
N SER A 511 -4.56 11.66 24.25
CA SER A 511 -4.42 12.05 25.65
C SER A 511 -5.69 12.71 26.20
N PRO A 512 -5.86 12.85 27.54
CA PRO A 512 -7.07 13.45 28.13
C PRO A 512 -7.35 14.88 27.64
N CYS A 513 -6.30 15.66 27.36
CA CYS A 513 -6.42 17.02 26.80
C CYS A 513 -6.52 17.05 25.28
N GLY A 514 -6.41 15.89 24.58
CA GLY A 514 -6.47 15.77 23.14
C GLY A 514 -5.22 16.22 22.38
N ARG A 515 -4.19 16.77 23.04
CA ARG A 515 -3.00 17.32 22.37
C ARG A 515 -2.01 16.28 21.85
N VAL A 516 -2.01 15.09 22.45
CA VAL A 516 -1.29 13.93 21.92
C VAL A 516 -2.28 13.04 21.21
N PHE A 517 -2.01 12.71 19.95
CA PHE A 517 -2.86 11.84 19.13
C PHE A 517 -2.03 10.73 18.50
N GLY A 518 -2.47 9.49 18.69
CA GLY A 518 -1.91 8.30 18.07
C GLY A 518 -2.94 7.57 17.22
N LYS A 519 -2.56 7.17 16.01
CA LYS A 519 -3.40 6.43 15.07
C LYS A 519 -2.60 5.46 14.21
N MET A 520 -3.25 4.39 13.72
CA MET A 520 -2.58 3.39 12.87
C MET A 520 -2.58 3.76 11.39
N GLY A 521 -3.60 4.47 10.93
CA GLY A 521 -3.74 4.83 9.52
C GLY A 521 -2.81 5.96 9.08
N HIS A 522 -2.23 5.80 7.89
CA HIS A 522 -1.24 6.70 7.30
C HIS A 522 -1.89 7.87 6.56
N THR A 523 -2.36 8.85 7.28
CA THR A 523 -2.98 10.07 6.71
C THR A 523 -2.00 10.89 5.88
N GLU A 524 -0.70 10.82 6.18
CA GLU A 524 0.37 11.48 5.44
C GLU A 524 0.54 10.95 4.01
N ARG A 525 0.14 9.72 3.75
CA ARG A 525 0.22 9.09 2.42
C ARG A 525 -0.95 9.51 1.54
N SER A 526 -1.10 10.79 1.32
CA SER A 526 -2.16 11.39 0.53
C SER A 526 -1.62 12.30 -0.58
N GLY A 527 -2.43 12.53 -1.60
CA GLY A 527 -2.10 13.38 -2.73
C GLY A 527 -3.07 13.18 -3.89
N ALA A 528 -3.04 14.09 -4.85
CA ALA A 528 -3.98 14.11 -5.97
C ALA A 528 -4.00 12.78 -6.78
N TRP A 529 -2.84 12.12 -6.87
CA TRP A 529 -2.68 10.90 -7.66
C TRP A 529 -2.43 9.65 -6.81
N VAL A 530 -2.39 9.78 -5.49
CA VAL A 530 -2.25 8.63 -4.59
C VAL A 530 -3.56 7.87 -4.54
N ALA A 531 -3.50 6.57 -4.85
CA ALA A 531 -4.66 5.66 -4.87
C ALA A 531 -5.86 6.22 -5.64
N LYS A 532 -5.62 6.85 -6.81
CA LYS A 532 -6.64 7.55 -7.61
C LYS A 532 -7.84 6.66 -7.99
N ASN A 533 -7.62 5.35 -8.10
CA ASN A 533 -8.65 4.37 -8.46
C ASN A 533 -9.43 3.82 -7.26
N ILE A 534 -9.04 4.17 -6.02
CA ILE A 534 -9.78 3.81 -4.82
C ILE A 534 -10.81 4.91 -4.55
N PRO A 535 -12.12 4.61 -4.58
CA PRO A 535 -13.15 5.61 -4.34
C PRO A 535 -13.19 6.04 -2.87
N GLY A 536 -13.77 7.21 -2.59
CA GLY A 536 -13.97 7.76 -1.26
C GLY A 536 -13.03 8.92 -0.91
N PHE A 537 -13.33 9.56 0.21
CA PHE A 537 -12.59 10.73 0.69
C PHE A 537 -11.31 10.30 1.42
N LYS A 538 -10.16 10.64 0.86
CA LYS A 538 -8.82 10.22 1.32
C LYS A 538 -8.04 11.32 2.04
N ALA A 539 -8.43 12.58 1.85
CA ALA A 539 -7.73 13.72 2.44
C ALA A 539 -8.26 14.01 3.86
N GLN A 540 -7.66 13.39 4.87
CA GLN A 540 -7.94 13.70 6.27
C GLN A 540 -7.13 14.93 6.70
N PRO A 541 -7.74 16.07 7.09
CA PRO A 541 -7.03 17.34 7.28
C PRO A 541 -6.33 17.45 8.65
N LEU A 542 -5.61 16.41 9.10
CA LEU A 542 -4.92 16.40 10.40
C LEU A 542 -3.83 17.46 10.48
N PHE A 543 -2.97 17.53 9.46
CA PHE A 543 -1.83 18.46 9.43
C PHE A 543 -2.31 19.92 9.44
N ALA A 544 -3.34 20.21 8.64
CA ALA A 544 -3.95 21.54 8.62
C ALA A 544 -4.58 21.91 9.97
N ALA A 545 -5.24 20.96 10.63
CA ALA A 545 -5.82 21.17 11.96
C ALA A 545 -4.75 21.45 13.01
N GLY A 546 -3.68 20.64 13.06
CA GLY A 546 -2.57 20.82 13.99
C GLY A 546 -1.83 22.14 13.80
N VAL A 547 -1.61 22.58 12.56
CA VAL A 547 -0.98 23.87 12.24
C VAL A 547 -1.90 25.02 12.63
N SER A 548 -3.18 24.95 12.28
CA SER A 548 -4.16 26.01 12.58
C SER A 548 -4.46 26.17 14.07
N TYR A 549 -4.07 25.19 14.92
CA TYR A 549 -4.15 25.30 16.37
C TYR A 549 -3.29 26.44 16.91
N PHE A 550 -2.16 26.73 16.28
CA PHE A 550 -1.24 27.80 16.68
C PHE A 550 -1.49 29.13 15.95
N GLN A 551 -2.33 29.15 14.93
CA GLN A 551 -2.70 30.34 14.15
C GLN A 551 -4.06 30.89 14.63
#